data_ac1afae34709298c3c3d3fc1b0914d5a
#
_entry.id   ac1afae34709298c3c3d3fc1b0914d5a
#
_cell.length_a   1.000
_cell.length_b   1.000
_cell.length_c   1.000
_cell.angle_alpha   90.00
_cell.angle_beta   90.00
_cell.angle_gamma   90.00
#
_symmetry.space_group_name_H-M   'P 1'
#
loop_
_entity.id
_entity.type
_entity.pdbx_description
1 polymer ?
#
loop_
_entity_poly.entity_id
_entity_poly.type
_entity_poly.pdbx_seq_one_letter_code
_entity_poly.pdbx_strand_id
1 'polypeptide(L)'
;MDIILASASPRRKEILENVNLKFTVQSSHIEEVVLENEPPKDLVMRLAFEKCMDVAKKNPNALVIGADTIVALDNNILGKPKDEHHAYKMIKSLSNKKHEVITGISLINLSLNKKVTDYVVSEVTFKDLSEETIKDYIKTKESLDKAGAYGIQGYGALLVDSIKGDYFNIVGLPISKIGDLLKYNFNVNLFMEGDLSE
;
A
#
# COMPACT_ATOMS: atom_id res chain seq x y z
N MET A 1 -23.53 7.34 -0.59
CA MET A 1 -22.53 7.65 -1.66
C MET A 1 -21.76 6.37 -1.92
N ASP A 2 -21.68 5.92 -3.16
CA ASP A 2 -20.95 4.71 -3.51
C ASP A 2 -19.46 4.90 -3.28
N ILE A 3 -18.78 3.87 -2.77
CA ILE A 3 -17.34 3.88 -2.55
C ILE A 3 -16.70 2.83 -3.46
N ILE A 4 -15.59 3.20 -4.09
CA ILE A 4 -14.85 2.33 -5.01
C ILE A 4 -13.39 2.25 -4.57
N LEU A 5 -12.86 1.04 -4.41
CA LEU A 5 -11.43 0.80 -4.23
C LEU A 5 -10.75 0.66 -5.60
N ALA A 6 -9.88 1.61 -5.95
CA ALA A 6 -9.13 1.62 -7.21
C ALA A 6 -7.86 0.74 -7.11
N SER A 7 -8.02 -0.53 -6.75
CA SER A 7 -6.88 -1.45 -6.56
C SER A 7 -7.29 -2.90 -6.76
N ALA A 8 -6.44 -3.69 -7.44
CA ALA A 8 -6.57 -5.15 -7.56
C ALA A 8 -5.98 -5.91 -6.35
N SER A 9 -5.37 -5.23 -5.38
CA SER A 9 -4.71 -5.86 -4.24
C SER A 9 -5.73 -6.53 -3.31
N PRO A 10 -5.67 -7.86 -3.11
CA PRO A 10 -6.57 -8.55 -2.19
C PRO A 10 -6.35 -8.09 -0.73
N ARG A 11 -5.12 -7.74 -0.36
CA ARG A 11 -4.80 -7.25 0.98
C ARG A 11 -5.47 -5.91 1.30
N ARG A 12 -5.52 -4.99 0.32
CA ARG A 12 -6.22 -3.71 0.49
C ARG A 12 -7.73 -3.90 0.61
N LYS A 13 -8.27 -4.83 -0.18
CA LYS A 13 -9.68 -5.21 -0.10
C LYS A 13 -10.02 -5.74 1.29
N GLU A 14 -9.26 -6.71 1.79
CA GLU A 14 -9.41 -7.30 3.12
C GLU A 14 -9.37 -6.26 4.26
N ILE A 15 -8.47 -5.27 4.20
CA ILE A 15 -8.40 -4.20 5.20
C ILE A 15 -9.70 -3.39 5.27
N LEU A 16 -10.31 -3.06 4.12
CA LEU A 16 -11.58 -2.32 4.09
C LEU A 16 -12.77 -3.21 4.51
N GLU A 17 -12.75 -4.49 4.17
CA GLU A 17 -13.76 -5.47 4.61
C GLU A 17 -13.74 -5.65 6.14
N ASN A 18 -12.56 -5.67 6.76
CA ASN A 18 -12.39 -5.83 8.21
C ASN A 18 -12.96 -4.65 9.03
N VAL A 19 -13.17 -3.49 8.40
CA VAL A 19 -13.87 -2.35 9.02
C VAL A 19 -15.32 -2.21 8.55
N ASN A 20 -15.87 -3.27 7.93
CA ASN A 20 -17.24 -3.34 7.42
C ASN A 20 -17.63 -2.21 6.46
N LEU A 21 -16.67 -1.60 5.76
CA LEU A 21 -16.96 -0.59 4.75
C LEU A 21 -17.62 -1.26 3.53
N LYS A 22 -18.76 -0.73 3.10
CA LYS A 22 -19.43 -1.16 1.86
C LYS A 22 -18.76 -0.48 0.67
N PHE A 23 -18.12 -1.23 -0.22
CA PHE A 23 -17.44 -0.72 -1.41
C PHE A 23 -17.47 -1.73 -2.56
N THR A 24 -17.14 -1.25 -3.75
CA THR A 24 -16.86 -2.08 -4.93
C THR A 24 -15.38 -1.97 -5.32
N VAL A 25 -14.89 -2.94 -6.09
CA VAL A 25 -13.50 -2.93 -6.58
C VAL A 25 -13.50 -2.64 -8.08
N GLN A 26 -12.72 -1.67 -8.50
CA GLN A 26 -12.46 -1.38 -9.90
C GLN A 26 -10.98 -1.01 -10.07
N SER A 27 -10.19 -1.92 -10.65
CA SER A 27 -8.76 -1.69 -10.84
C SER A 27 -8.47 -0.57 -11.83
N SER A 28 -7.47 0.23 -11.54
CA SER A 28 -6.87 1.16 -12.48
C SER A 28 -5.98 0.42 -13.48
N HIS A 29 -5.88 0.93 -14.69
CA HIS A 29 -5.05 0.40 -15.78
C HIS A 29 -3.99 1.41 -16.24
N ILE A 30 -3.57 2.33 -15.38
CA ILE A 30 -2.49 3.26 -15.68
C ILE A 30 -1.15 2.51 -15.78
N GLU A 31 -0.23 3.04 -16.56
CA GLU A 31 1.17 2.64 -16.56
C GLU A 31 1.89 3.31 -15.37
N GLU A 32 2.51 2.50 -14.51
CA GLU A 32 3.23 3.00 -13.34
C GLU A 32 4.66 3.38 -13.75
N VAL A 33 4.87 4.65 -14.06
CA VAL A 33 6.19 5.18 -14.45
C VAL A 33 6.88 5.75 -13.23
N VAL A 34 8.12 5.35 -12.98
CA VAL A 34 9.01 5.99 -11.99
C VAL A 34 9.81 7.07 -12.70
N LEU A 35 9.68 8.32 -12.27
CA LEU A 35 10.42 9.44 -12.84
C LEU A 35 11.84 9.48 -12.26
N GLU A 36 12.77 9.96 -13.06
CA GLU A 36 14.16 10.11 -12.61
C GLU A 36 14.26 11.11 -11.45
N ASN A 37 14.95 10.73 -10.37
CA ASN A 37 15.14 11.53 -9.16
C ASN A 37 13.83 11.92 -8.42
N GLU A 38 12.71 11.22 -8.67
CA GLU A 38 11.47 11.46 -7.94
C GLU A 38 11.60 10.97 -6.49
N PRO A 39 11.35 11.83 -5.48
CA PRO A 39 11.39 11.41 -4.08
C PRO A 39 10.37 10.29 -3.81
N PRO A 40 10.69 9.30 -2.97
CA PRO A 40 9.80 8.17 -2.68
C PRO A 40 8.37 8.58 -2.26
N LYS A 41 8.23 9.65 -1.46
CA LYS A 41 6.93 10.16 -0.99
C LYS A 41 6.11 10.77 -2.13
N ASP A 42 6.75 11.50 -3.03
CA ASP A 42 6.09 12.14 -4.17
C ASP A 42 5.63 11.08 -5.17
N LEU A 43 6.45 10.06 -5.42
CA LEU A 43 6.10 8.93 -6.26
C LEU A 43 4.81 8.23 -5.79
N VAL A 44 4.74 7.82 -4.52
CA VAL A 44 3.56 7.09 -4.03
C VAL A 44 2.30 7.95 -4.02
N MET A 45 2.42 9.24 -3.72
CA MET A 45 1.29 10.18 -3.78
C MET A 45 0.80 10.36 -5.22
N ARG A 46 1.72 10.54 -6.17
CA ARG A 46 1.40 10.69 -7.59
C ARG A 46 0.73 9.42 -8.13
N LEU A 47 1.32 8.24 -7.89
CA LEU A 47 0.75 6.97 -8.37
C LEU A 47 -0.61 6.67 -7.72
N ALA A 48 -0.76 6.94 -6.42
CA ALA A 48 -2.06 6.80 -5.75
C ALA A 48 -3.12 7.74 -6.36
N PHE A 49 -2.74 9.00 -6.63
CA PHE A 49 -3.62 9.97 -7.27
C PHE A 49 -4.00 9.57 -8.70
N GLU A 50 -3.04 9.17 -9.52
CA GLU A 50 -3.26 8.76 -10.90
C GLU A 50 -4.19 7.53 -10.99
N LYS A 51 -3.95 6.50 -10.15
CA LYS A 51 -4.83 5.32 -10.03
C LYS A 51 -6.24 5.70 -9.63
N CYS A 52 -6.36 6.55 -8.62
CA CYS A 52 -7.65 7.04 -8.13
C CYS A 52 -8.39 7.83 -9.21
N MET A 53 -7.71 8.73 -9.90
CA MET A 53 -8.25 9.59 -10.94
C MET A 53 -8.73 8.80 -12.17
N ASP A 54 -8.00 7.76 -12.60
CA ASP A 54 -8.40 6.89 -13.71
C ASP A 54 -9.77 6.27 -13.46
N VAL A 55 -10.01 5.80 -12.23
CA VAL A 55 -11.29 5.20 -11.84
C VAL A 55 -12.36 6.28 -11.59
N ALA A 56 -12.01 7.40 -10.97
CA ALA A 56 -12.94 8.49 -10.67
C ALA A 56 -13.52 9.13 -11.94
N LYS A 57 -12.73 9.25 -13.01
CA LYS A 57 -13.24 9.75 -14.31
C LYS A 57 -14.36 8.89 -14.89
N LYS A 58 -14.37 7.59 -14.61
CA LYS A 58 -15.41 6.64 -15.05
C LYS A 58 -16.61 6.61 -14.10
N ASN A 59 -16.41 7.09 -12.86
CA ASN A 59 -17.40 7.05 -11.77
C ASN A 59 -17.48 8.41 -11.04
N PRO A 60 -17.90 9.50 -11.70
CA PRO A 60 -17.77 10.86 -11.17
C PRO A 60 -18.55 11.11 -9.87
N ASN A 61 -19.60 10.35 -9.61
CA ASN A 61 -20.46 10.47 -8.42
C ASN A 61 -20.00 9.61 -7.25
N ALA A 62 -19.10 8.65 -7.49
CA ALA A 62 -18.57 7.78 -6.44
C ALA A 62 -17.38 8.44 -5.70
N LEU A 63 -17.16 8.03 -4.47
CA LEU A 63 -15.92 8.28 -3.74
C LEU A 63 -14.93 7.17 -4.06
N VAL A 64 -13.84 7.51 -4.74
CA VAL A 64 -12.81 6.55 -5.12
C VAL A 64 -11.63 6.63 -4.15
N ILE A 65 -11.16 5.47 -3.69
CA ILE A 65 -9.98 5.30 -2.84
C ILE A 65 -8.88 4.64 -3.66
N GLY A 66 -7.76 5.33 -3.85
CA GLY A 66 -6.57 4.82 -4.51
C GLY A 66 -5.40 4.75 -3.54
N ALA A 67 -4.49 3.80 -3.75
CA ALA A 67 -3.27 3.68 -2.97
C ALA A 67 -2.12 3.11 -3.81
N ASP A 68 -0.90 3.50 -3.44
CA ASP A 68 0.34 2.92 -3.94
C ASP A 68 1.33 2.70 -2.81
N THR A 69 2.14 1.62 -2.86
CA THR A 69 3.05 1.24 -1.78
C THR A 69 4.40 0.87 -2.34
N ILE A 70 5.45 1.46 -1.78
CA ILE A 70 6.84 1.14 -2.10
C ILE A 70 7.63 0.82 -0.84
N VAL A 71 8.77 0.15 -1.05
CA VAL A 71 9.84 -0.02 -0.05
C VAL A 71 11.01 0.87 -0.46
N ALA A 72 11.58 1.60 0.48
CA ALA A 72 12.75 2.45 0.26
C ALA A 72 13.87 2.14 1.25
N LEU A 73 15.09 1.93 0.74
CA LEU A 73 16.30 1.77 1.52
C LEU A 73 17.28 2.91 1.15
N ASP A 74 17.63 3.75 2.11
CA ASP A 74 18.53 4.89 1.87
C ASP A 74 18.09 5.76 0.66
N ASN A 75 16.80 6.08 0.58
CA ASN A 75 16.12 6.76 -0.53
C ASN A 75 16.08 5.99 -1.87
N ASN A 76 16.66 4.79 -1.95
CA ASN A 76 16.54 3.95 -3.15
C ASN A 76 15.24 3.17 -3.12
N ILE A 77 14.43 3.30 -4.15
CA ILE A 77 13.14 2.62 -4.28
C ILE A 77 13.38 1.16 -4.68
N LEU A 78 12.85 0.25 -3.86
CA LEU A 78 12.84 -1.18 -4.13
C LEU A 78 11.45 -1.58 -4.64
N GLY A 79 11.31 -1.67 -5.96
CA GLY A 79 10.08 -2.13 -6.61
C GLY A 79 9.88 -3.65 -6.47
N LYS A 80 9.02 -4.22 -7.32
CA LYS A 80 8.86 -5.67 -7.41
C LYS A 80 10.11 -6.30 -8.04
N PRO A 81 10.58 -7.46 -7.55
CA PRO A 81 11.70 -8.15 -8.17
C PRO A 81 11.31 -8.70 -9.55
N LYS A 82 12.29 -8.76 -10.46
CA LYS A 82 12.09 -9.30 -11.82
C LYS A 82 12.08 -10.82 -11.82
N ASP A 83 12.81 -11.42 -10.89
CA ASP A 83 13.02 -12.86 -10.75
C ASP A 83 13.50 -13.19 -9.33
N GLU A 84 13.71 -14.48 -9.04
CA GLU A 84 14.18 -14.97 -7.74
C GLU A 84 15.57 -14.47 -7.38
N HIS A 85 16.46 -14.32 -8.35
CA HIS A 85 17.80 -13.81 -8.12
C HIS A 85 17.77 -12.33 -7.72
N HIS A 86 16.91 -11.53 -8.37
CA HIS A 86 16.68 -10.14 -7.99
C HIS A 86 16.04 -10.05 -6.61
N ALA A 87 15.04 -10.92 -6.31
CA ALA A 87 14.43 -11.00 -4.98
C ALA A 87 15.47 -11.31 -3.89
N TYR A 88 16.35 -12.29 -4.13
CA TYR A 88 17.46 -12.63 -3.22
C TYR A 88 18.35 -11.41 -2.93
N LYS A 89 18.75 -10.66 -3.95
CA LYS A 89 19.57 -9.45 -3.80
C LYS A 89 18.86 -8.38 -2.99
N MET A 90 17.57 -8.17 -3.22
CA MET A 90 16.76 -7.23 -2.46
C MET A 90 16.70 -7.60 -0.97
N ILE A 91 16.31 -8.85 -0.65
CA ILE A 91 16.23 -9.32 0.74
C ILE A 91 17.61 -9.25 1.41
N LYS A 92 18.68 -9.63 0.73
CA LYS A 92 20.06 -9.52 1.25
C LYS A 92 20.45 -8.08 1.54
N SER A 93 20.03 -7.13 0.70
CA SER A 93 20.30 -5.70 0.92
C SER A 93 19.56 -5.12 2.13
N LEU A 94 18.41 -5.71 2.51
CA LEU A 94 17.58 -5.31 3.65
C LEU A 94 18.01 -6.00 4.96
N SER A 95 18.75 -7.12 4.89
CA SER A 95 19.19 -7.87 6.06
C SER A 95 19.97 -7.00 7.06
N ASN A 96 19.61 -7.10 8.35
CA ASN A 96 20.16 -6.33 9.45
C ASN A 96 20.08 -4.80 9.26
N LYS A 97 19.08 -4.32 8.50
CA LYS A 97 18.90 -2.90 8.24
C LYS A 97 17.48 -2.44 8.52
N LYS A 98 17.36 -1.14 8.74
CA LYS A 98 16.10 -0.40 8.70
C LYS A 98 15.81 0.08 7.29
N HIS A 99 14.56 0.00 6.90
CA HIS A 99 14.06 0.55 5.65
C HIS A 99 12.66 1.11 5.86
N GLU A 100 12.21 1.93 4.94
CA GLU A 100 10.90 2.56 4.98
C GLU A 100 9.93 1.81 4.07
N VAL A 101 8.69 1.64 4.54
CA VAL A 101 7.53 1.30 3.72
C VAL A 101 6.65 2.53 3.66
N ILE A 102 6.42 3.03 2.46
CA ILE A 102 5.68 4.27 2.21
C ILE A 102 4.47 3.94 1.37
N THR A 103 3.28 4.29 1.89
CA THR A 103 2.03 4.16 1.14
C THR A 103 1.43 5.55 0.91
N GLY A 104 1.29 5.91 -0.37
CA GLY A 104 0.48 7.03 -0.83
C GLY A 104 -0.98 6.62 -0.90
N ILE A 105 -1.86 7.53 -0.54
CA ILE A 105 -3.31 7.36 -0.57
C ILE A 105 -3.96 8.57 -1.25
N SER A 106 -5.01 8.32 -2.03
CA SER A 106 -5.79 9.39 -2.64
C SER A 106 -7.28 9.07 -2.56
N LEU A 107 -8.08 10.07 -2.19
CA LEU A 107 -9.52 10.01 -2.11
C LEU A 107 -10.10 11.08 -3.04
N ILE A 108 -10.91 10.67 -4.01
CA ILE A 108 -11.45 11.57 -5.05
C ILE A 108 -12.94 11.35 -5.21
N ASN A 109 -13.71 12.44 -5.17
CA ASN A 109 -15.08 12.50 -5.68
C ASN A 109 -15.20 13.71 -6.61
N LEU A 110 -15.42 13.46 -7.90
CA LEU A 110 -15.41 14.52 -8.92
C LEU A 110 -16.65 15.40 -8.86
N SER A 111 -17.83 14.84 -8.58
CA SER A 111 -19.07 15.61 -8.48
C SER A 111 -19.08 16.58 -7.29
N LEU A 112 -18.38 16.25 -6.22
CA LEU A 112 -18.18 17.14 -5.07
C LEU A 112 -16.98 18.08 -5.25
N ASN A 113 -16.23 17.94 -6.36
CA ASN A 113 -14.96 18.62 -6.61
C ASN A 113 -13.95 18.47 -5.43
N LYS A 114 -13.91 17.29 -4.79
CA LYS A 114 -13.03 16.97 -3.68
C LYS A 114 -11.97 15.98 -4.08
N LYS A 115 -10.72 16.34 -3.83
CA LYS A 115 -9.52 15.52 -4.09
C LYS A 115 -8.57 15.71 -2.92
N VAL A 116 -8.21 14.63 -2.25
CA VAL A 116 -7.28 14.62 -1.14
C VAL A 116 -6.24 13.54 -1.40
N THR A 117 -4.97 13.90 -1.27
CA THR A 117 -3.84 12.97 -1.40
C THR A 117 -2.90 13.17 -0.22
N ASP A 118 -2.44 12.09 0.36
CA ASP A 118 -1.54 12.07 1.51
C ASP A 118 -0.68 10.81 1.49
N TYR A 119 0.24 10.64 2.41
CA TYR A 119 1.08 9.45 2.55
C TYR A 119 1.29 9.07 4.02
N VAL A 120 1.67 7.82 4.25
CA VAL A 120 2.11 7.32 5.56
C VAL A 120 3.44 6.59 5.39
N VAL A 121 4.34 6.75 6.37
CA VAL A 121 5.63 6.08 6.43
C VAL A 121 5.69 5.18 7.67
N SER A 122 6.19 3.97 7.49
CA SER A 122 6.53 3.06 8.60
C SER A 122 7.94 2.52 8.41
N GLU A 123 8.71 2.45 9.48
CA GLU A 123 10.02 1.81 9.50
C GLU A 123 9.86 0.30 9.76
N VAL A 124 10.60 -0.50 9.02
CA VAL A 124 10.74 -1.94 9.23
C VAL A 124 12.22 -2.26 9.43
N THR A 125 12.55 -3.02 10.48
CA THR A 125 13.89 -3.53 10.73
C THR A 125 13.91 -5.02 10.43
N PHE A 126 14.83 -5.47 9.59
CA PHE A 126 15.03 -6.89 9.35
C PHE A 126 16.03 -7.46 10.34
N LYS A 127 15.83 -8.74 10.70
CA LYS A 127 16.82 -9.55 11.41
C LYS A 127 18.10 -9.64 10.61
N ASP A 128 19.19 -10.06 11.27
CA ASP A 128 20.39 -10.54 10.57
C ASP A 128 20.06 -11.89 9.93
N LEU A 129 19.92 -11.92 8.60
CA LEU A 129 19.43 -13.07 7.85
C LEU A 129 20.61 -13.87 7.27
N SER A 130 20.65 -15.16 7.58
CA SER A 130 21.58 -16.08 6.92
C SER A 130 21.23 -16.27 5.43
N GLU A 131 22.21 -16.64 4.62
CA GLU A 131 21.95 -16.97 3.21
C GLU A 131 20.95 -18.12 3.04
N GLU A 132 20.95 -19.07 3.98
CA GLU A 132 20.00 -20.18 4.00
C GLU A 132 18.58 -19.67 4.22
N THR A 133 18.37 -18.82 5.23
CA THR A 133 17.05 -18.20 5.50
C THR A 133 16.51 -17.45 4.30
N ILE A 134 17.37 -16.65 3.62
CA ILE A 134 16.95 -15.92 2.41
C ILE A 134 16.55 -16.88 1.30
N LYS A 135 17.35 -17.92 1.04
CA LYS A 135 17.06 -18.92 0.01
C LYS A 135 15.76 -19.67 0.28
N ASP A 136 15.52 -20.03 1.56
CA ASP A 136 14.29 -20.75 1.94
C ASP A 136 13.07 -19.86 1.80
N TYR A 137 13.17 -18.56 2.16
CA TYR A 137 12.08 -17.61 1.91
C TYR A 137 11.78 -17.47 0.40
N ILE A 138 12.80 -17.35 -0.45
CA ILE A 138 12.58 -17.23 -1.90
C ILE A 138 11.87 -18.48 -2.49
N LYS A 139 12.16 -19.68 -1.98
CA LYS A 139 11.48 -20.93 -2.40
C LYS A 139 9.96 -20.89 -2.13
N THR A 140 9.49 -20.09 -1.19
CA THR A 140 8.03 -19.94 -0.93
C THR A 140 7.29 -19.25 -2.06
N LYS A 141 7.99 -18.60 -3.00
CA LYS A 141 7.44 -17.77 -4.09
C LYS A 141 6.69 -16.51 -3.63
N GLU A 142 6.64 -16.24 -2.33
CA GLU A 142 5.92 -15.09 -1.77
C GLU A 142 6.54 -13.74 -2.18
N SER A 143 7.83 -13.76 -2.56
CA SER A 143 8.61 -12.56 -2.84
C SER A 143 8.25 -11.82 -4.14
N LEU A 144 7.73 -12.54 -5.17
CA LEU A 144 7.75 -12.07 -6.55
C LEU A 144 6.76 -10.96 -6.89
N ASP A 145 5.67 -10.83 -6.13
CA ASP A 145 4.59 -9.86 -6.37
C ASP A 145 4.64 -8.62 -5.46
N LYS A 146 5.69 -8.49 -4.64
CA LYS A 146 5.77 -7.48 -3.58
C LYS A 146 6.94 -6.50 -3.76
N ALA A 147 6.71 -5.22 -3.47
CA ALA A 147 7.78 -4.23 -3.37
C ALA A 147 8.81 -4.65 -2.30
N GLY A 148 10.10 -4.48 -2.58
CA GLY A 148 11.18 -4.95 -1.69
C GLY A 148 11.27 -6.47 -1.56
N ALA A 149 10.53 -7.23 -2.38
CA ALA A 149 10.52 -8.68 -2.41
C ALA A 149 10.04 -9.37 -1.12
N TYR A 150 9.26 -8.70 -0.25
CA TYR A 150 8.68 -9.32 0.95
C TYR A 150 7.31 -8.74 1.32
N GLY A 151 6.56 -9.47 2.14
CA GLY A 151 5.35 -8.99 2.78
C GLY A 151 5.45 -9.13 4.30
N ILE A 152 4.83 -8.19 5.04
CA ILE A 152 4.75 -8.27 6.51
C ILE A 152 3.84 -9.39 7.00
N GLN A 153 2.96 -9.88 6.14
CA GLN A 153 2.11 -11.04 6.36
C GLN A 153 2.76 -12.30 5.79
N GLY A 154 2.31 -13.49 6.20
CA GLY A 154 2.85 -14.74 5.71
C GLY A 154 4.29 -15.02 6.14
N TYR A 155 5.06 -15.70 5.30
CA TYR A 155 6.44 -16.07 5.61
C TYR A 155 7.39 -14.88 5.75
N GLY A 156 7.12 -13.77 5.06
CA GLY A 156 7.93 -12.56 5.16
C GLY A 156 7.93 -11.95 6.56
N ALA A 157 6.92 -12.22 7.40
CA ALA A 157 6.92 -11.83 8.80
C ALA A 157 8.11 -12.41 9.59
N LEU A 158 8.63 -13.57 9.19
CA LEU A 158 9.76 -14.24 9.85
C LEU A 158 11.08 -13.49 9.63
N LEU A 159 11.17 -12.66 8.60
CA LEU A 159 12.35 -11.85 8.26
C LEU A 159 12.45 -10.59 9.14
N VAL A 160 11.31 -10.14 9.70
CA VAL A 160 11.18 -8.88 10.42
C VAL A 160 11.58 -9.05 11.88
N ASP A 161 12.41 -8.12 12.37
CA ASP A 161 12.75 -7.97 13.79
C ASP A 161 11.75 -7.05 14.49
N SER A 162 11.52 -5.87 13.92
CA SER A 162 10.62 -4.87 14.51
C SER A 162 10.03 -3.93 13.48
N ILE A 163 8.92 -3.28 13.86
CA ILE A 163 8.28 -2.22 13.08
C ILE A 163 8.08 -0.99 13.98
N LYS A 164 8.14 0.20 13.35
CA LYS A 164 7.78 1.46 13.99
C LYS A 164 6.86 2.24 13.07
N GLY A 165 5.63 2.47 13.50
CA GLY A 165 4.58 3.14 12.73
C GLY A 165 3.34 2.28 12.54
N ASP A 166 2.63 2.51 11.45
CA ASP A 166 1.36 1.86 11.13
C ASP A 166 1.59 0.52 10.41
N TYR A 167 1.13 -0.58 11.03
CA TYR A 167 1.16 -1.93 10.45
C TYR A 167 0.36 -2.00 9.14
N PHE A 168 -0.83 -1.40 9.09
CA PHE A 168 -1.67 -1.43 7.89
C PHE A 168 -1.08 -0.64 6.73
N ASN A 169 -0.25 0.39 7.03
CA ASN A 169 0.57 1.04 6.02
C ASN A 169 1.54 0.04 5.37
N ILE A 170 2.19 -0.82 6.15
CA ILE A 170 3.12 -1.84 5.64
C ILE A 170 2.37 -2.90 4.82
N VAL A 171 1.15 -3.28 5.20
CA VAL A 171 0.29 -4.17 4.42
C VAL A 171 -0.13 -3.54 3.09
N GLY A 172 -0.22 -2.19 3.05
CA GLY A 172 -0.45 -1.41 1.84
C GLY A 172 -1.69 -0.52 1.83
N LEU A 173 -2.37 -0.33 2.98
CA LEU A 173 -3.51 0.58 3.10
C LEU A 173 -3.63 1.09 4.54
N PRO A 174 -3.13 2.29 4.88
CA PRO A 174 -3.14 2.84 6.23
C PRO A 174 -4.57 3.24 6.66
N ILE A 175 -5.33 2.28 7.17
CA ILE A 175 -6.77 2.41 7.41
C ILE A 175 -7.11 3.52 8.42
N SER A 176 -6.27 3.76 9.43
CA SER A 176 -6.47 4.84 10.40
C SER A 176 -6.45 6.20 9.71
N LYS A 177 -5.44 6.45 8.87
CA LYS A 177 -5.31 7.69 8.10
C LYS A 177 -6.46 7.85 7.09
N ILE A 178 -6.85 6.76 6.42
CA ILE A 178 -8.01 6.76 5.50
C ILE A 178 -9.29 7.11 6.26
N GLY A 179 -9.51 6.55 7.45
CA GLY A 179 -10.66 6.86 8.29
C GLY A 179 -10.75 8.35 8.63
N ASP A 180 -9.63 8.97 8.99
CA ASP A 180 -9.57 10.41 9.22
C ASP A 180 -9.90 11.22 7.97
N LEU A 181 -9.30 10.87 6.82
CA LEU A 181 -9.56 11.56 5.56
C LEU A 181 -11.03 11.42 5.11
N LEU A 182 -11.62 10.24 5.25
CA LEU A 182 -13.03 9.98 4.99
C LEU A 182 -13.92 10.85 5.88
N LYS A 183 -13.66 10.85 7.18
CA LYS A 183 -14.44 11.60 8.16
C LYS A 183 -14.38 13.10 7.92
N TYR A 184 -13.18 13.67 7.81
CA TYR A 184 -13.01 15.13 7.77
C TYR A 184 -13.27 15.75 6.40
N ASN A 185 -13.08 15.00 5.31
CA ASN A 185 -13.25 15.54 3.96
C ASN A 185 -14.56 15.13 3.28
N PHE A 186 -15.07 13.93 3.60
CA PHE A 186 -16.21 13.36 2.90
C PHE A 186 -17.42 13.09 3.81
N ASN A 187 -17.29 13.34 5.11
CA ASN A 187 -18.33 13.10 6.13
C ASN A 187 -18.75 11.60 6.19
N VAL A 188 -17.81 10.70 5.90
CA VAL A 188 -17.97 9.25 6.01
C VAL A 188 -17.27 8.78 7.30
N ASN A 189 -18.04 8.22 8.23
CA ASN A 189 -17.52 7.75 9.51
C ASN A 189 -17.53 6.22 9.55
N LEU A 190 -16.35 5.60 9.51
CA LEU A 190 -16.20 4.14 9.48
C LEU A 190 -16.81 3.44 10.69
N PHE A 191 -16.94 4.09 11.84
CA PHE A 191 -17.61 3.52 13.02
C PHE A 191 -19.14 3.49 12.92
N MET A 192 -19.72 4.21 11.95
CA MET A 192 -21.17 4.35 11.77
C MET A 192 -21.68 3.70 10.49
N GLU A 193 -20.77 3.35 9.55
CA GLU A 193 -21.11 2.74 8.26
C GLU A 193 -21.34 1.22 8.37
N GLY A 194 -20.79 0.57 9.40
CA GLY A 194 -21.13 -0.82 9.73
C GLY A 194 -22.51 -0.89 10.38
N ASP A 195 -23.43 -1.67 9.81
CA ASP A 195 -24.65 -2.06 10.53
C ASP A 195 -24.24 -2.74 11.85
N LEU A 196 -24.32 -2.00 12.95
CA LEU A 196 -24.24 -2.54 14.31
C LEU A 196 -25.60 -3.16 14.68
N SER A 197 -26.33 -3.71 13.71
CA SER A 197 -27.50 -4.54 14.01
C SER A 197 -27.01 -5.90 14.50
N GLU A 198 -27.08 -6.09 15.82
CA GLU A 198 -27.06 -7.38 16.48
C GLU A 198 -28.04 -8.38 15.82
#